data_d44e66c067eb0a82a13b691700cabd42
#
_entry.id   d44e66c067eb0a82a13b691700cabd42
#
_cell.length_a   1.000
_cell.length_b   1.000
_cell.length_c   1.000
_cell.angle_alpha   90.00
_cell.angle_beta   90.00
_cell.angle_gamma   90.00
#
_symmetry.space_group_name_H-M   'P 1'
#
loop_
_entity.id
_entity.type
_entity.pdbx_description
1 polymer ?
#
loop_
_entity_poly.entity_id
_entity_poly.type
_entity_poly.pdbx_seq_one_letter_code
_entity_poly.pdbx_strand_id
1 'polypeptide(L)'
;MLESALLTILVILVTFCILVGSEYLARSKDIHAELTRKLVHVAVGTFVAFWPFFLSWREIQVMSLAFFVVICLSIKFNIFRSIHAVKRSITGEVLFAVVIGLLATIVTNKWVFLAAMLHLSVADGLAAIIGLGWGEKNTYKVFGRTKSIAGSAAFLVTSICILTMYGLFAHGSTSLATFLWLPLVATALENVAVQGTDNLIMPLFIALVLTSGV
;
A
#
# COMPACT_ATOMS: atom_id res chain seq x y z
N MET A 1 -0.37 -5.14 29.45
CA MET A 1 0.96 -4.55 29.14
C MET A 1 1.93 -5.60 28.55
N LEU A 2 2.15 -6.75 29.18
CA LEU A 2 3.08 -7.76 28.66
C LEU A 2 2.60 -8.35 27.33
N GLU A 3 1.34 -8.69 27.19
CA GLU A 3 0.76 -9.23 25.96
C GLU A 3 0.86 -8.25 24.78
N SER A 4 0.54 -6.97 25.00
CA SER A 4 0.65 -5.93 23.98
C SER A 4 2.11 -5.76 23.54
N ALA A 5 3.06 -5.75 24.47
CA ALA A 5 4.49 -5.69 24.14
C ALA A 5 4.95 -6.92 23.34
N LEU A 6 4.51 -8.12 23.68
CA LEU A 6 4.82 -9.34 22.94
C LEU A 6 4.26 -9.31 21.50
N LEU A 7 3.01 -8.85 21.35
CA LEU A 7 2.40 -8.69 20.02
C LEU A 7 3.15 -7.65 19.17
N THR A 8 3.53 -6.53 19.76
CA THR A 8 4.32 -5.50 19.05
C THR A 8 5.67 -6.05 18.60
N ILE A 9 6.37 -6.79 19.47
CA ILE A 9 7.63 -7.44 19.12
C ILE A 9 7.43 -8.46 17.99
N LEU A 10 6.37 -9.29 18.06
CA LEU A 10 6.06 -10.26 17.02
C LEU A 10 5.80 -9.56 15.67
N VAL A 11 5.04 -8.46 15.66
CA VAL A 11 4.77 -7.67 14.45
C VAL A 11 6.06 -7.10 13.87
N ILE A 12 6.97 -6.59 14.70
CA ILE A 12 8.30 -6.12 14.27
C ILE A 12 9.10 -7.27 13.64
N LEU A 13 9.15 -8.42 14.28
CA LEU A 13 9.88 -9.58 13.77
C LEU A 13 9.32 -10.07 12.42
N VAL A 14 8.01 -10.17 12.29
CA VAL A 14 7.36 -10.58 11.04
C VAL A 14 7.65 -9.56 9.93
N THR A 15 7.53 -8.25 10.21
CA THR A 15 7.87 -7.21 9.22
C THR A 15 9.33 -7.32 8.78
N PHE A 16 10.25 -7.51 9.73
CA PHE A 16 11.67 -7.68 9.43
C PHE A 16 11.93 -8.95 8.60
N CYS A 17 11.29 -10.08 8.93
CA CYS A 17 11.38 -11.30 8.14
C CYS A 17 10.88 -11.12 6.70
N ILE A 18 9.78 -10.39 6.50
CA ILE A 18 9.27 -10.08 5.17
C ILE A 18 10.29 -9.23 4.38
N LEU A 19 10.87 -8.21 5.00
CA LEU A 19 11.86 -7.35 4.36
C LEU A 19 13.14 -8.10 3.99
N VAL A 20 13.70 -8.88 4.92
CA VAL A 20 14.92 -9.67 4.68
C VAL A 20 14.68 -10.78 3.68
N GLY A 21 13.55 -11.48 3.78
CA GLY A 21 13.16 -12.52 2.84
C GLY A 21 13.00 -11.99 1.42
N SER A 22 12.40 -10.81 1.28
CA SER A 22 12.23 -10.13 -0.01
C SER A 22 13.58 -9.70 -0.61
N GLU A 23 14.48 -9.16 0.21
CA GLU A 23 15.84 -8.80 -0.21
C GLU A 23 16.64 -10.03 -0.66
N TYR A 24 16.51 -11.15 0.07
CA TYR A 24 17.13 -12.41 -0.30
C TYR A 24 16.62 -12.94 -1.64
N LEU A 25 15.29 -12.93 -1.85
CA LEU A 25 14.67 -13.34 -3.11
C LEU A 25 15.11 -12.44 -4.27
N ALA A 26 15.21 -11.14 -4.03
CA ALA A 26 15.67 -10.18 -5.02
C ALA A 26 17.11 -10.45 -5.49
N ARG A 27 17.98 -10.85 -4.56
CA ARG A 27 19.40 -11.13 -4.87
C ARG A 27 19.62 -12.51 -5.47
N SER A 28 18.75 -13.48 -5.16
CA SER A 28 18.92 -14.87 -5.57
C SER A 28 18.38 -15.19 -6.96
N LYS A 29 17.53 -14.34 -7.52
CA LYS A 29 16.91 -14.51 -8.83
C LYS A 29 17.08 -13.24 -9.64
N ASP A 30 17.36 -13.36 -10.94
CA ASP A 30 17.38 -12.25 -11.91
C ASP A 30 15.94 -11.72 -12.15
N ILE A 31 15.29 -11.28 -11.08
CA ILE A 31 13.94 -10.71 -11.13
C ILE A 31 14.07 -9.22 -11.43
N HIS A 32 13.26 -8.72 -12.35
CA HIS A 32 13.20 -7.30 -12.67
C HIS A 32 13.02 -6.45 -11.41
N ALA A 33 13.88 -5.47 -11.16
CA ALA A 33 13.92 -4.69 -9.91
C ALA A 33 12.57 -4.07 -9.52
N GLU A 34 11.79 -3.60 -10.50
CA GLU A 34 10.46 -3.03 -10.25
C GLU A 34 9.46 -4.10 -9.78
N LEU A 35 9.52 -5.32 -10.33
CA LEU A 35 8.67 -6.43 -9.89
C LEU A 35 8.99 -6.82 -8.44
N THR A 36 10.27 -6.95 -8.10
CA THR A 36 10.69 -7.24 -6.72
C THR A 36 10.20 -6.18 -5.75
N ARG A 37 10.40 -4.90 -6.08
CA ARG A 37 9.93 -3.78 -5.27
C ARG A 37 8.42 -3.85 -5.03
N LYS A 38 7.62 -4.15 -6.06
CA LYS A 38 6.17 -4.28 -5.95
C LYS A 38 5.74 -5.50 -5.13
N LEU A 39 6.44 -6.62 -5.23
CA LEU A 39 6.17 -7.79 -4.40
C LEU A 39 6.41 -7.49 -2.90
N VAL A 40 7.51 -6.80 -2.58
CA VAL A 40 7.78 -6.33 -1.21
C VAL A 40 6.67 -5.39 -0.74
N HIS A 41 6.30 -4.43 -1.56
CA HIS A 41 5.24 -3.46 -1.25
C HIS A 41 3.90 -4.15 -0.97
N VAL A 42 3.51 -5.13 -1.78
CA VAL A 42 2.30 -5.94 -1.56
C VAL A 42 2.41 -6.72 -0.25
N ALA A 43 3.51 -7.43 -0.03
CA ALA A 43 3.66 -8.27 1.16
C ALA A 43 3.65 -7.46 2.46
N VAL A 44 4.50 -6.42 2.54
CA VAL A 44 4.57 -5.54 3.72
C VAL A 44 3.27 -4.77 3.90
N GLY A 45 2.74 -4.16 2.85
CA GLY A 45 1.54 -3.34 2.93
C GLY A 45 0.29 -4.13 3.29
N THR A 46 0.15 -5.36 2.78
CA THR A 46 -0.93 -6.27 3.19
C THR A 46 -0.80 -6.63 4.67
N PHE A 47 0.40 -6.94 5.15
CA PHE A 47 0.61 -7.21 6.57
C PHE A 47 0.28 -5.99 7.44
N VAL A 48 0.73 -4.80 7.06
CA VAL A 48 0.41 -3.53 7.74
C VAL A 48 -1.08 -3.25 7.76
N ALA A 49 -1.81 -3.59 6.70
CA ALA A 49 -3.26 -3.38 6.62
C ALA A 49 -4.02 -4.09 7.78
N PHE A 50 -3.49 -5.19 8.29
CA PHE A 50 -4.08 -5.94 9.40
C PHE A 50 -3.65 -5.46 10.79
N TRP A 51 -2.70 -4.53 10.92
CA TRP A 51 -2.20 -4.06 12.22
C TRP A 51 -3.28 -3.59 13.20
N PRO A 52 -4.34 -2.88 12.80
CA PRO A 52 -5.39 -2.44 13.74
C PRO A 52 -6.18 -3.57 14.41
N PHE A 53 -6.02 -4.81 13.94
CA PHE A 53 -6.64 -5.98 14.57
C PHE A 53 -5.81 -6.55 15.72
N PHE A 54 -4.53 -6.19 15.79
CA PHE A 54 -3.56 -6.71 16.75
C PHE A 54 -2.93 -5.61 17.62
N LEU A 55 -2.83 -4.38 17.09
CA LEU A 55 -2.19 -3.23 17.70
C LEU A 55 -3.19 -2.11 17.99
N SER A 56 -2.92 -1.33 19.02
CA SER A 56 -3.61 -0.07 19.27
C SER A 56 -3.17 1.00 18.25
N TRP A 57 -4.00 2.02 18.04
CA TRP A 57 -3.68 3.14 17.14
C TRP A 57 -2.35 3.82 17.51
N ARG A 58 -2.07 3.95 18.82
CA ARG A 58 -0.83 4.55 19.32
C ARG A 58 0.39 3.69 18.98
N GLU A 59 0.28 2.37 19.10
CA GLU A 59 1.36 1.45 18.70
C GLU A 59 1.61 1.54 17.19
N ILE A 60 0.56 1.63 16.37
CA ILE A 60 0.70 1.81 14.91
C ILE A 60 1.40 3.13 14.59
N GLN A 61 1.07 4.23 15.27
CA GLN A 61 1.74 5.52 15.09
C GLN A 61 3.23 5.43 15.43
N VAL A 62 3.59 4.81 16.54
CA VAL A 62 4.99 4.60 16.94
C VAL A 62 5.72 3.71 15.94
N MET A 63 5.09 2.62 15.50
CA MET A 63 5.63 1.72 14.47
C MET A 63 5.84 2.43 13.13
N SER A 64 4.90 3.27 12.72
CA SER A 64 5.03 4.10 11.52
C SER A 64 6.25 5.04 11.60
N LEU A 65 6.44 5.71 12.74
CA LEU A 65 7.60 6.56 12.97
C LEU A 65 8.91 5.77 12.94
N ALA A 66 8.94 4.61 13.59
CA ALA A 66 10.10 3.72 13.56
C ALA A 66 10.40 3.25 12.12
N PHE A 67 9.37 2.89 11.37
CA PHE A 67 9.50 2.49 9.97
C PHE A 67 10.02 3.64 9.09
N PHE A 68 9.51 4.85 9.28
CA PHE A 68 10.02 6.05 8.62
C PHE A 68 11.52 6.26 8.89
N VAL A 69 11.96 6.15 10.16
CA VAL A 69 13.38 6.27 10.53
C VAL A 69 14.21 5.18 9.84
N VAL A 70 13.76 3.93 9.85
CA VAL A 70 14.44 2.81 9.19
C VAL A 70 14.60 3.06 7.70
N ILE A 71 13.55 3.55 7.01
CA ILE A 71 13.61 3.90 5.59
C ILE A 71 14.65 5.02 5.37
N CYS A 72 14.62 6.10 6.15
CA CYS A 72 15.59 7.19 6.03
C CYS A 72 17.04 6.71 6.24
N LEU A 73 17.27 5.85 7.22
CA LEU A 73 18.58 5.25 7.46
C LEU A 73 18.98 4.31 6.32
N SER A 74 18.05 3.50 5.82
CA SER A 74 18.28 2.62 4.67
C SER A 74 18.68 3.41 3.41
N ILE A 75 18.02 4.52 3.14
CA ILE A 75 18.38 5.43 2.04
C ILE A 75 19.78 5.99 2.24
N LYS A 76 20.06 6.51 3.45
CA LYS A 76 21.37 7.13 3.77
C LYS A 76 22.53 6.15 3.67
N PHE A 77 22.35 4.90 4.11
CA PHE A 77 23.40 3.89 4.18
C PHE A 77 23.34 2.85 3.07
N ASN A 78 22.41 2.95 2.11
CA ASN A 78 22.19 1.99 1.01
C ASN A 78 22.05 0.53 1.49
N ILE A 79 21.30 0.31 2.58
CA ILE A 79 21.19 -1.02 3.22
C ILE A 79 20.36 -1.98 2.37
N PHE A 80 19.18 -1.56 1.90
CA PHE A 80 18.26 -2.34 1.06
C PHE A 80 18.33 -1.87 -0.40
N ARG A 81 19.35 -2.36 -1.12
CA ARG A 81 19.58 -1.93 -2.52
C ARG A 81 18.46 -2.33 -3.48
N SER A 82 17.80 -3.47 -3.25
CA SER A 82 16.68 -3.92 -4.09
C SER A 82 15.48 -2.98 -4.03
N ILE A 83 15.25 -2.36 -2.89
CA ILE A 83 14.17 -1.39 -2.69
C ILE A 83 14.54 -0.06 -3.37
N HIS A 84 15.80 0.37 -3.27
CA HIS A 84 16.28 1.66 -3.78
C HIS A 84 16.82 1.64 -5.22
N ALA A 85 16.76 0.50 -5.90
CA ALA A 85 17.29 0.33 -7.27
C ALA A 85 16.65 1.27 -8.31
N VAL A 86 15.47 1.81 -8.02
CA VAL A 86 14.75 2.76 -8.87
C VAL A 86 14.71 4.14 -8.20
N LYS A 87 15.43 5.13 -8.73
CA LYS A 87 15.50 6.52 -8.19
C LYS A 87 14.13 7.13 -7.83
N ARG A 88 13.07 6.70 -8.50
CA ARG A 88 11.69 7.13 -8.30
C ARG A 88 11.04 6.55 -7.05
N SER A 89 11.56 5.45 -6.50
CA SER A 89 10.92 4.71 -5.39
C SER A 89 11.11 5.39 -4.03
N ILE A 90 12.19 6.13 -3.83
CA ILE A 90 12.55 6.74 -2.55
C ILE A 90 11.41 7.58 -1.96
N THR A 91 10.80 8.44 -2.79
CA THR A 91 9.67 9.26 -2.34
C THR A 91 8.46 8.40 -1.96
N GLY A 92 8.16 7.38 -2.77
CA GLY A 92 7.04 6.46 -2.52
C GLY A 92 7.20 5.68 -1.21
N GLU A 93 8.40 5.22 -0.88
CA GLU A 93 8.68 4.47 0.35
C GLU A 93 8.53 5.35 1.60
N VAL A 94 9.06 6.57 1.54
CA VAL A 94 8.88 7.56 2.61
C VAL A 94 7.40 7.88 2.81
N LEU A 95 6.66 8.14 1.73
CA LEU A 95 5.23 8.43 1.78
C LEU A 95 4.42 7.23 2.28
N PHE A 96 4.85 5.99 1.98
CA PHE A 96 4.24 4.78 2.53
C PHE A 96 4.33 4.74 4.05
N ALA A 97 5.50 5.02 4.62
CA ALA A 97 5.63 5.07 6.09
C ALA A 97 4.80 6.21 6.69
N VAL A 98 4.81 7.39 6.07
CA VAL A 98 4.06 8.57 6.54
C VAL A 98 2.55 8.29 6.54
N VAL A 99 2.00 7.67 5.49
CA VAL A 99 0.57 7.43 5.38
C VAL A 99 0.05 6.45 6.42
N ILE A 100 0.83 5.45 6.83
CA ILE A 100 0.46 4.54 7.93
C ILE A 100 0.16 5.35 9.21
N GLY A 101 1.06 6.27 9.58
CA GLY A 101 0.89 7.12 10.76
C GLY A 101 -0.26 8.11 10.64
N LEU A 102 -0.44 8.71 9.45
CA LEU A 102 -1.56 9.62 9.20
C LEU A 102 -2.89 8.87 9.29
N LEU A 103 -3.03 7.72 8.64
CA LEU A 103 -4.24 6.89 8.75
C LEU A 103 -4.50 6.48 10.19
N ALA A 104 -3.49 6.04 10.94
CA ALA A 104 -3.63 5.70 12.35
C ALA A 104 -4.00 6.90 13.24
N THR A 105 -3.88 8.13 12.75
CA THR A 105 -4.26 9.36 13.48
C THR A 105 -5.69 9.79 13.14
N ILE A 106 -6.10 9.66 11.87
CA ILE A 106 -7.40 10.20 11.40
C ILE A 106 -8.51 9.15 11.37
N VAL A 107 -8.16 7.86 11.32
CA VAL A 107 -9.12 6.75 11.19
C VAL A 107 -9.32 6.07 12.54
N THR A 108 -10.57 5.90 12.96
CA THR A 108 -10.94 5.15 14.17
C THR A 108 -11.48 3.75 13.86
N ASN A 109 -11.95 3.53 12.64
CA ASN A 109 -12.47 2.24 12.19
C ASN A 109 -11.37 1.40 11.53
N LYS A 110 -11.06 0.24 12.13
CA LYS A 110 -10.03 -0.69 11.63
C LYS A 110 -10.30 -1.22 10.21
N TRP A 111 -11.55 -1.34 9.82
CA TRP A 111 -11.91 -1.79 8.47
C TRP A 111 -11.66 -0.72 7.41
N VAL A 112 -11.83 0.56 7.76
CA VAL A 112 -11.46 1.69 6.88
C VAL A 112 -9.95 1.73 6.67
N PHE A 113 -9.17 1.56 7.74
CA PHE A 113 -7.72 1.47 7.65
C PHE A 113 -7.30 0.28 6.77
N LEU A 114 -7.89 -0.90 6.99
CA LEU A 114 -7.65 -2.10 6.19
C LEU A 114 -7.92 -1.83 4.71
N ALA A 115 -9.11 -1.29 4.37
CA ALA A 115 -9.48 -1.01 2.99
C ALA A 115 -8.53 0.00 2.33
N ALA A 116 -8.19 1.10 3.01
CA ALA A 116 -7.26 2.11 2.51
C ALA A 116 -5.85 1.52 2.24
N MET A 117 -5.32 0.73 3.18
CA MET A 117 -4.03 0.09 3.03
C MET A 117 -4.01 -1.01 1.98
N LEU A 118 -5.11 -1.76 1.79
CA LEU A 118 -5.21 -2.76 0.72
C LEU A 118 -5.28 -2.12 -0.67
N HIS A 119 -5.92 -0.96 -0.82
CA HIS A 119 -5.85 -0.21 -2.08
C HIS A 119 -4.43 0.22 -2.39
N LEU A 120 -3.71 0.73 -1.39
CA LEU A 120 -2.31 1.12 -1.54
C LEU A 120 -1.40 -0.05 -1.87
N SER A 121 -1.55 -1.19 -1.20
CA SER A 121 -0.63 -2.33 -1.34
C SER A 121 -1.05 -3.30 -2.43
N VAL A 122 -2.26 -3.84 -2.34
CA VAL A 122 -2.71 -4.92 -3.23
C VAL A 122 -3.20 -4.37 -4.56
N ALA A 123 -4.05 -3.33 -4.58
CA ALA A 123 -4.58 -2.83 -5.84
C ALA A 123 -3.48 -2.17 -6.69
N ASP A 124 -2.66 -1.28 -6.13
CA ASP A 124 -1.52 -0.67 -6.83
C ASP A 124 -0.44 -1.71 -7.18
N GLY A 125 -0.18 -2.65 -6.27
CA GLY A 125 0.78 -3.72 -6.53
C GLY A 125 0.37 -4.62 -7.69
N LEU A 126 -0.86 -5.11 -7.72
CA LEU A 126 -1.39 -5.93 -8.80
C LEU A 126 -1.50 -5.15 -10.12
N ALA A 127 -1.89 -3.88 -10.07
CA ALA A 127 -1.89 -3.02 -11.25
C ALA A 127 -0.51 -2.95 -11.91
N ALA A 128 0.54 -2.77 -11.12
CA ALA A 128 1.90 -2.73 -11.61
C ALA A 128 2.38 -4.10 -12.12
N ILE A 129 2.14 -5.19 -11.39
CA ILE A 129 2.55 -6.55 -11.77
C ILE A 129 1.87 -6.96 -13.08
N ILE A 130 0.54 -6.76 -13.18
CA ILE A 130 -0.24 -7.09 -14.37
C ILE A 130 0.13 -6.16 -15.53
N GLY A 131 0.35 -4.87 -15.23
CA GLY A 131 0.80 -3.90 -16.22
C GLY A 131 2.15 -4.24 -16.83
N LEU A 132 3.10 -4.75 -16.04
CA LEU A 132 4.40 -5.21 -16.52
C LEU A 132 4.30 -6.51 -17.33
N GLY A 133 3.47 -7.47 -16.91
CA GLY A 133 3.36 -8.77 -17.56
C GLY A 133 2.53 -8.78 -18.84
N TRP A 134 1.45 -8.03 -18.89
CA TRP A 134 0.48 -8.07 -20.00
C TRP A 134 0.14 -6.70 -20.61
N GLY A 135 0.79 -5.64 -20.13
CA GLY A 135 0.47 -4.27 -20.54
C GLY A 135 1.17 -3.76 -21.78
N GLU A 136 2.17 -4.45 -22.31
CA GLU A 136 3.04 -3.95 -23.40
C GLU A 136 2.28 -3.50 -24.66
N LYS A 137 1.23 -4.24 -25.04
CA LYS A 137 0.45 -3.98 -26.27
C LYS A 137 -0.60 -2.89 -26.10
N ASN A 138 -0.96 -2.52 -24.87
CA ASN A 138 -2.09 -1.62 -24.56
C ASN A 138 -1.63 -0.51 -23.60
N THR A 139 -0.60 0.22 -24.00
CA THR A 139 -0.07 1.34 -23.20
C THR A 139 -0.68 2.67 -23.61
N TYR A 140 -0.78 3.57 -22.64
CA TYR A 140 -1.14 4.97 -22.83
C TYR A 140 -0.27 5.87 -21.94
N LYS A 141 -0.24 7.17 -22.24
CA LYS A 141 0.58 8.14 -21.49
C LYS A 141 -0.30 9.05 -20.65
N VAL A 142 0.03 9.20 -19.37
CA VAL A 142 -0.57 10.14 -18.45
C VAL A 142 0.55 10.93 -17.78
N PHE A 143 0.56 12.25 -17.93
CA PHE A 143 1.60 13.16 -17.39
C PHE A 143 3.04 12.66 -17.64
N GLY A 144 3.31 12.22 -18.87
CA GLY A 144 4.63 11.73 -19.29
C GLY A 144 4.99 10.33 -18.80
N ARG A 145 4.08 9.61 -18.15
CA ARG A 145 4.27 8.23 -17.69
C ARG A 145 3.51 7.26 -18.56
N THR A 146 4.11 6.11 -18.77
CA THR A 146 3.47 4.99 -19.46
C THR A 146 2.69 4.16 -18.46
N LYS A 147 1.40 4.04 -18.68
CA LYS A 147 0.45 3.17 -18.00
C LYS A 147 -0.08 2.15 -18.99
N SER A 148 -0.77 1.11 -18.50
CA SER A 148 -1.40 0.11 -19.37
C SER A 148 -2.87 -0.09 -19.02
N ILE A 149 -3.68 -0.39 -20.04
CA ILE A 149 -5.10 -0.70 -19.84
C ILE A 149 -5.25 -1.93 -18.93
N ALA A 150 -4.39 -2.96 -19.12
CA ALA A 150 -4.39 -4.15 -18.27
C ALA A 150 -4.11 -3.83 -16.80
N GLY A 151 -3.14 -2.95 -16.52
CA GLY A 151 -2.84 -2.51 -15.16
C GLY A 151 -3.99 -1.72 -14.53
N SER A 152 -4.57 -0.77 -15.27
CA SER A 152 -5.71 0.02 -14.77
C SER A 152 -6.96 -0.84 -14.54
N ALA A 153 -7.22 -1.82 -15.42
CA ALA A 153 -8.30 -2.78 -15.22
C ALA A 153 -8.06 -3.65 -13.97
N ALA A 154 -6.83 -4.10 -13.76
CA ALA A 154 -6.46 -4.86 -12.56
C ALA A 154 -6.68 -4.04 -11.28
N PHE A 155 -6.28 -2.76 -11.28
CA PHE A 155 -6.56 -1.86 -10.17
C PHE A 155 -8.07 -1.75 -9.91
N LEU A 156 -8.86 -1.47 -10.94
CA LEU A 156 -10.32 -1.32 -10.84
C LEU A 156 -10.98 -2.57 -10.26
N VAL A 157 -10.67 -3.75 -10.81
CA VAL A 157 -11.24 -5.02 -10.33
C VAL A 157 -10.84 -5.28 -8.87
N THR A 158 -9.57 -5.07 -8.51
CA THR A 158 -9.09 -5.25 -7.15
C THR A 158 -9.76 -4.26 -6.19
N SER A 159 -9.94 -3.00 -6.61
CA SER A 159 -10.65 -1.98 -5.83
C SER A 159 -12.10 -2.38 -5.56
N ILE A 160 -12.81 -2.91 -6.57
CA ILE A 160 -14.17 -3.43 -6.40
C ILE A 160 -14.18 -4.59 -5.39
N CYS A 161 -13.23 -5.53 -5.49
CA CYS A 161 -13.12 -6.65 -4.55
C CYS A 161 -12.87 -6.16 -3.11
N ILE A 162 -11.96 -5.21 -2.90
CA ILE A 162 -11.65 -4.65 -1.57
C ILE A 162 -12.90 -3.98 -0.98
N LEU A 163 -13.62 -3.16 -1.77
CA LEU A 163 -14.84 -2.50 -1.31
C LEU A 163 -15.98 -3.48 -1.05
N THR A 164 -16.10 -4.55 -1.84
CA THR A 164 -17.06 -5.62 -1.59
C THR A 164 -16.78 -6.28 -0.24
N MET A 165 -15.52 -6.65 0.03
CA MET A 165 -15.10 -7.20 1.32
C MET A 165 -15.34 -6.21 2.45
N TYR A 166 -15.04 -4.92 2.26
CA TYR A 166 -15.35 -3.87 3.23
C TYR A 166 -16.86 -3.83 3.54
N GLY A 167 -17.73 -3.81 2.53
CA GLY A 167 -19.17 -3.80 2.73
C GLY A 167 -19.70 -5.03 3.46
N LEU A 168 -19.12 -6.21 3.22
CA LEU A 168 -19.52 -7.46 3.87
C LEU A 168 -19.08 -7.55 5.34
N PHE A 169 -17.88 -7.07 5.67
CA PHE A 169 -17.27 -7.31 6.99
C PHE A 169 -17.27 -6.09 7.91
N ALA A 170 -17.31 -4.87 7.37
CA ALA A 170 -17.25 -3.66 8.20
C ALA A 170 -18.57 -3.32 8.90
N HIS A 171 -19.66 -4.01 8.56
CA HIS A 171 -21.02 -3.69 9.02
C HIS A 171 -21.39 -2.20 8.83
N GLY A 172 -20.73 -1.53 7.90
CA GLY A 172 -20.97 -0.14 7.54
C GLY A 172 -21.94 -0.04 6.37
N SER A 173 -22.82 0.95 6.41
CA SER A 173 -23.71 1.27 5.29
C SER A 173 -22.93 2.08 4.24
N THR A 174 -22.12 1.43 3.43
CA THR A 174 -21.59 2.08 2.22
C THR A 174 -22.75 2.22 1.23
N SER A 175 -23.00 3.45 0.77
CA SER A 175 -24.08 3.67 -0.20
C SER A 175 -23.73 2.94 -1.51
N LEU A 176 -24.77 2.47 -2.23
CA LEU A 176 -24.56 1.88 -3.55
C LEU A 176 -23.85 2.85 -4.50
N ALA A 177 -24.15 4.15 -4.36
CA ALA A 177 -23.47 5.18 -5.13
C ALA A 177 -21.95 5.17 -4.87
N THR A 178 -21.53 5.18 -3.60
CA THR A 178 -20.10 5.12 -3.22
C THR A 178 -19.44 3.86 -3.76
N PHE A 179 -20.10 2.73 -3.66
CA PHE A 179 -19.60 1.46 -4.19
C PHE A 179 -19.35 1.51 -5.72
N LEU A 180 -20.16 2.25 -6.45
CA LEU A 180 -20.02 2.38 -7.92
C LEU A 180 -18.94 3.38 -8.33
N TRP A 181 -18.89 4.57 -7.71
CA TRP A 181 -17.99 5.63 -8.17
C TRP A 181 -16.57 5.55 -7.54
N LEU A 182 -16.44 5.09 -6.29
CA LEU A 182 -15.18 5.11 -5.57
C LEU A 182 -14.07 4.29 -6.25
N PRO A 183 -14.30 3.05 -6.77
CA PRO A 183 -13.28 2.32 -7.53
C PRO A 183 -12.84 3.06 -8.80
N LEU A 184 -13.76 3.73 -9.48
CA LEU A 184 -13.45 4.49 -10.70
C LEU A 184 -12.55 5.68 -10.39
N VAL A 185 -12.90 6.46 -9.36
CA VAL A 185 -12.09 7.61 -8.94
C VAL A 185 -10.74 7.17 -8.37
N ALA A 186 -10.70 6.09 -7.58
CA ALA A 186 -9.44 5.53 -7.09
C ALA A 186 -8.52 5.09 -8.24
N THR A 187 -9.08 4.44 -9.27
CA THR A 187 -8.34 4.07 -10.49
C THR A 187 -7.82 5.30 -11.23
N ALA A 188 -8.62 6.36 -11.33
CA ALA A 188 -8.20 7.62 -11.95
C ALA A 188 -7.06 8.27 -11.15
N LEU A 189 -7.16 8.32 -9.82
CA LEU A 189 -6.11 8.85 -8.93
C LEU A 189 -4.80 8.06 -9.07
N GLU A 190 -4.86 6.72 -9.13
CA GLU A 190 -3.69 5.87 -9.38
C GLU A 190 -3.03 6.23 -10.73
N ASN A 191 -3.82 6.45 -11.77
CA ASN A 191 -3.31 6.78 -13.10
C ASN A 191 -2.63 8.15 -13.17
N VAL A 192 -3.15 9.16 -12.47
CA VAL A 192 -2.62 10.54 -12.52
C VAL A 192 -1.51 10.78 -11.50
N ALA A 193 -1.32 9.91 -10.52
CA ALA A 193 -0.33 10.07 -9.48
C ALA A 193 1.10 10.11 -10.03
N VAL A 194 1.92 11.00 -9.48
CA VAL A 194 3.31 11.22 -9.92
C VAL A 194 4.29 10.99 -8.76
N GLN A 195 5.46 10.40 -9.08
CA GLN A 195 6.59 10.25 -8.14
C GLN A 195 6.27 9.55 -6.80
N GLY A 196 5.36 8.57 -6.78
CA GLY A 196 4.99 7.84 -5.57
C GLY A 196 3.97 8.57 -4.69
N THR A 197 3.36 9.68 -5.17
CA THR A 197 2.29 10.37 -4.43
C THR A 197 1.00 9.56 -4.31
N ASP A 198 0.84 8.53 -5.15
CA ASP A 198 -0.16 7.47 -5.01
C ASP A 198 -0.14 6.84 -3.61
N ASN A 199 1.04 6.63 -3.04
CA ASN A 199 1.20 6.05 -1.71
C ASN A 199 0.65 6.94 -0.58
N LEU A 200 0.38 8.19 -0.83
CA LEU A 200 -0.21 9.11 0.15
C LEU A 200 -1.65 9.48 -0.21
N ILE A 201 -1.87 9.96 -1.43
CA ILE A 201 -3.14 10.58 -1.82
C ILE A 201 -4.26 9.54 -1.88
N MET A 202 -4.00 8.38 -2.49
CA MET A 202 -5.02 7.37 -2.72
C MET A 202 -5.54 6.75 -1.41
N PRO A 203 -4.70 6.26 -0.47
CA PRO A 203 -5.22 5.70 0.77
C PRO A 203 -5.88 6.75 1.67
N LEU A 204 -5.41 7.99 1.70
CA LEU A 204 -6.09 9.06 2.42
C LEU A 204 -7.46 9.37 1.82
N PHE A 205 -7.56 9.42 0.50
CA PHE A 205 -8.83 9.63 -0.19
C PHE A 205 -9.84 8.52 0.11
N ILE A 206 -9.43 7.25 0.00
CA ILE A 206 -10.27 6.09 0.35
C ILE A 206 -10.74 6.19 1.81
N ALA A 207 -9.82 6.49 2.73
CA ALA A 207 -10.14 6.60 4.15
C ALA A 207 -11.14 7.73 4.43
N LEU A 208 -10.96 8.90 3.82
CA LEU A 208 -11.87 10.03 3.97
C LEU A 208 -13.28 9.71 3.47
N VAL A 209 -13.39 9.11 2.30
CA VAL A 209 -14.70 8.74 1.72
C VAL A 209 -15.41 7.71 2.59
N LEU A 210 -14.71 6.64 2.99
CA LEU A 210 -15.32 5.58 3.80
C LEU A 210 -15.65 6.02 5.24
N THR A 211 -14.94 7.03 5.77
CA THR A 211 -15.22 7.59 7.10
C THR A 211 -16.39 8.56 7.07
N SER A 212 -16.58 9.31 5.97
CA SER A 212 -17.71 10.26 5.83
C SER A 212 -19.06 9.56 5.63
N GLY A 213 -19.08 8.28 5.32
CA GLY A 213 -20.34 7.53 5.12
C GLY A 213 -21.13 7.93 3.87
N VAL A 214 -20.47 8.61 2.90
CA VAL A 214 -21.07 9.08 1.65
C VAL A 214 -21.37 7.93 0.70
#